data_393b1bc6c8861d4d22ae18600316aa22
#
_entry.id   393b1bc6c8861d4d22ae18600316aa22
#
_cell.length_a   1.000
_cell.length_b   1.000
_cell.length_c   1.000
_cell.angle_alpha   90.00
_cell.angle_beta   90.00
_cell.angle_gamma   90.00
#
_symmetry.space_group_name_H-M   'P 1'
#
loop_
_entity.id
_entity.type
_entity.pdbx_description
1 polymer ?
#
loop_
_entity_poly.entity_id
_entity_poly.type
_entity_poly.pdbx_seq_one_letter_code
_entity_poly.pdbx_strand_id
1 'polypeptide(L)'
;MKTGKRQLLGLAVSALVMAALSGCGRYAKTEFVMTPPSSPEGQMCLMKCEKDRKQSMDNEYLQQKNCEHHNRMVRLEFERCIASGATNCYHASALPCPSPRADRWENEYRHCYQSCGGSVNTKEVCTGGWCL
;
A
#
# COMPACT_ATOMS: atom_id res chain seq x y z
N MET A 1 56.97 18.00 13.96
CA MET A 1 55.88 17.40 14.73
C MET A 1 54.56 18.18 14.55
N LYS A 2 54.02 18.28 13.30
CA LYS A 2 52.77 19.01 12.99
C LYS A 2 51.70 18.14 12.29
N THR A 3 51.96 16.85 12.02
CA THR A 3 51.06 15.98 11.25
C THR A 3 49.98 15.27 12.09
N GLY A 4 50.19 15.10 13.39
CA GLY A 4 49.26 14.33 14.24
C GLY A 4 47.92 15.07 14.53
N LYS A 5 47.89 16.37 14.61
CA LYS A 5 46.68 17.13 14.92
C LYS A 5 45.66 17.16 13.79
N ARG A 6 46.09 17.11 12.52
CA ARG A 6 45.19 17.11 11.36
C ARG A 6 44.51 15.74 11.16
N GLN A 7 45.16 14.63 11.47
CA GLN A 7 44.56 13.32 11.41
C GLN A 7 43.52 13.07 12.50
N LEU A 8 43.75 13.56 13.72
CA LEU A 8 42.77 13.47 14.82
C LEU A 8 41.50 14.26 14.55
N LEU A 9 41.62 15.45 13.90
CA LEU A 9 40.47 16.26 13.53
C LEU A 9 39.61 15.60 12.46
N GLY A 10 40.23 14.93 11.47
CA GLY A 10 39.51 14.21 10.42
C GLY A 10 38.71 13.00 10.94
N LEU A 11 39.25 12.26 11.90
CA LEU A 11 38.55 11.14 12.54
C LEU A 11 37.37 11.59 13.40
N ALA A 12 37.51 12.69 14.12
CA ALA A 12 36.41 13.24 14.93
C ALA A 12 35.24 13.75 14.11
N VAL A 13 35.50 14.39 12.97
CA VAL A 13 34.45 14.87 12.05
C VAL A 13 33.74 13.70 11.36
N SER A 14 34.46 12.65 10.96
CA SER A 14 33.83 11.42 10.39
C SER A 14 32.91 10.73 11.38
N ALA A 15 33.30 10.63 12.66
CA ALA A 15 32.45 10.01 13.68
C ALA A 15 31.16 10.80 13.96
N LEU A 16 31.24 12.14 13.91
CA LEU A 16 30.08 13.02 14.09
C LEU A 16 29.08 12.91 12.91
N VAL A 17 29.55 12.80 11.68
CA VAL A 17 28.69 12.62 10.50
C VAL A 17 27.97 11.28 10.50
N MET A 18 28.64 10.20 10.94
CA MET A 18 28.02 8.87 11.06
C MET A 18 26.94 8.83 12.15
N ALA A 19 27.09 9.54 13.24
CA ALA A 19 26.08 9.64 14.30
C ALA A 19 24.84 10.43 13.87
N ALA A 20 24.97 11.39 12.95
CA ALA A 20 23.85 12.16 12.44
C ALA A 20 22.98 11.37 11.42
N LEU A 21 23.52 10.32 10.79
CA LEU A 21 22.82 9.48 9.82
C LEU A 21 22.05 8.31 10.47
N SER A 22 22.29 8.02 11.74
CA SER A 22 21.55 7.02 12.50
C SER A 22 20.24 7.57 13.08
N GLY A 23 19.63 8.55 12.42
CA GLY A 23 18.26 8.98 12.70
C GLY A 23 17.30 7.83 12.47
N CYS A 24 17.05 7.01 13.49
CA CYS A 24 15.97 6.03 13.50
C CYS A 24 14.66 6.76 13.21
N GLY A 25 14.17 6.64 11.97
CA GLY A 25 12.88 7.16 11.59
C GLY A 25 11.83 6.60 12.53
N ARG A 26 11.22 7.48 13.33
CA ARG A 26 10.05 7.14 14.14
C ARG A 26 8.92 6.82 13.16
N TYR A 27 8.64 5.54 12.93
CA TYR A 27 7.47 5.12 12.18
C TYR A 27 6.27 5.19 13.11
N ALA A 28 5.60 6.33 13.14
CA ALA A 28 4.26 6.44 13.72
C ALA A 28 3.27 5.92 12.69
N LYS A 29 2.53 4.87 13.02
CA LYS A 29 1.42 4.37 12.22
C LYS A 29 0.13 4.94 12.79
N THR A 30 -0.66 5.57 11.93
CA THR A 30 -2.01 5.99 12.27
C THR A 30 -2.95 4.79 12.21
N GLU A 31 -3.56 4.43 13.32
CA GLU A 31 -4.63 3.44 13.40
C GLU A 31 -5.98 4.13 13.57
N PHE A 32 -7.00 3.59 12.90
CA PHE A 32 -8.36 4.08 13.01
C PHE A 32 -9.12 3.24 14.05
N VAL A 33 -9.63 3.92 15.07
CA VAL A 33 -10.49 3.31 16.10
C VAL A 33 -11.93 3.65 15.77
N MET A 34 -12.72 2.62 15.46
CA MET A 34 -14.11 2.77 15.05
C MET A 34 -15.04 2.37 16.21
N THR A 35 -15.99 3.23 16.53
CA THR A 35 -17.04 2.93 17.52
C THR A 35 -18.39 2.86 16.79
N PRO A 36 -19.10 1.72 16.85
CA PRO A 36 -20.34 1.54 16.12
C PRO A 36 -21.47 2.42 16.67
N PRO A 37 -22.47 2.76 15.83
CA PRO A 37 -23.67 3.44 16.29
C PRO A 37 -24.44 2.55 17.25
N SER A 38 -25.11 3.16 18.23
CA SER A 38 -25.91 2.45 19.24
C SER A 38 -27.33 2.15 18.75
N SER A 39 -27.82 2.85 17.68
CA SER A 39 -29.17 2.65 17.16
C SER A 39 -29.25 1.41 16.24
N PRO A 40 -30.38 0.69 16.24
CA PRO A 40 -30.59 -0.43 15.30
C PRO A 40 -30.50 -0.02 13.84
N GLU A 41 -31.01 1.16 13.48
CA GLU A 41 -30.97 1.71 12.14
C GLU A 41 -29.52 1.99 11.71
N GLY A 42 -28.70 2.54 12.62
CA GLY A 42 -27.29 2.76 12.37
C GLY A 42 -26.52 1.45 12.15
N GLN A 43 -26.84 0.41 12.91
CA GLN A 43 -26.24 -0.92 12.74
C GLN A 43 -26.62 -1.56 11.39
N MET A 44 -27.89 -1.43 10.95
CA MET A 44 -28.31 -1.88 9.62
C MET A 44 -27.61 -1.10 8.50
N CYS A 45 -27.44 0.21 8.68
CA CYS A 45 -26.66 1.04 7.78
C CYS A 45 -25.22 0.55 7.67
N LEU A 46 -24.56 0.21 8.78
CA LEU A 46 -23.19 -0.34 8.78
C LEU A 46 -23.05 -1.64 8.00
N MET A 47 -24.01 -2.55 8.11
CA MET A 47 -23.99 -3.79 7.33
C MET A 47 -24.00 -3.51 5.81
N LYS A 48 -24.71 -2.46 5.38
CA LYS A 48 -24.67 -2.02 3.99
C LYS A 48 -23.29 -1.46 3.60
N CYS A 49 -22.71 -0.61 4.44
CA CYS A 49 -21.35 -0.08 4.19
C CYS A 49 -20.31 -1.21 4.05
N GLU A 50 -20.39 -2.22 4.91
CA GLU A 50 -19.49 -3.39 4.87
C GLU A 50 -19.66 -4.20 3.57
N LYS A 51 -20.91 -4.41 3.16
CA LYS A 51 -21.23 -5.08 1.89
C LYS A 51 -20.68 -4.30 0.70
N ASP A 52 -20.89 -2.99 0.66
CA ASP A 52 -20.46 -2.12 -0.43
C ASP A 52 -18.91 -2.08 -0.50
N ARG A 53 -18.23 -1.99 0.65
CA ARG A 53 -16.77 -2.09 0.75
C ARG A 53 -16.26 -3.41 0.15
N LYS A 54 -16.82 -4.53 0.59
CA LYS A 54 -16.45 -5.86 0.10
C LYS A 54 -16.67 -5.99 -1.41
N GLN A 55 -17.81 -5.52 -1.90
CA GLN A 55 -18.12 -5.57 -3.33
C GLN A 55 -17.15 -4.73 -4.17
N SER A 56 -16.77 -3.53 -3.70
CA SER A 56 -15.77 -2.69 -4.38
C SER A 56 -14.40 -3.36 -4.41
N MET A 57 -13.99 -3.96 -3.29
CA MET A 57 -12.74 -4.72 -3.19
C MET A 57 -12.74 -5.92 -4.17
N ASP A 58 -13.78 -6.74 -4.13
CA ASP A 58 -13.89 -7.92 -4.98
C ASP A 58 -13.88 -7.55 -6.47
N ASN A 59 -14.54 -6.45 -6.85
CA ASN A 59 -14.54 -5.95 -8.23
C ASN A 59 -13.14 -5.51 -8.70
N GLU A 60 -12.39 -4.79 -7.88
CA GLU A 60 -11.03 -4.35 -8.24
C GLU A 60 -10.07 -5.55 -8.35
N TYR A 61 -10.16 -6.51 -7.43
CA TYR A 61 -9.38 -7.74 -7.52
C TYR A 61 -9.71 -8.55 -8.78
N LEU A 62 -11.00 -8.65 -9.13
CA LEU A 62 -11.43 -9.33 -10.34
C LEU A 62 -10.90 -8.64 -11.60
N GLN A 63 -10.94 -7.30 -11.65
CA GLN A 63 -10.37 -6.53 -12.76
C GLN A 63 -8.87 -6.77 -12.91
N GLN A 64 -8.13 -6.75 -11.80
CA GLN A 64 -6.70 -7.07 -11.81
C GLN A 64 -6.45 -8.47 -12.34
N LYS A 65 -7.16 -9.49 -11.83
CA LYS A 65 -7.02 -10.89 -12.26
C LYS A 65 -7.35 -11.09 -13.74
N ASN A 66 -8.39 -10.44 -14.22
CA ASN A 66 -8.75 -10.50 -15.65
C ASN A 66 -7.68 -9.88 -16.52
N CYS A 67 -7.10 -8.74 -16.13
CA CYS A 67 -5.99 -8.12 -16.83
C CYS A 67 -4.75 -9.01 -16.84
N GLU A 68 -4.34 -9.56 -15.69
CA GLU A 68 -3.21 -10.49 -15.59
C GLU A 68 -3.41 -11.74 -16.44
N HIS A 69 -4.64 -12.27 -16.45
CA HIS A 69 -5.00 -13.40 -17.29
C HIS A 69 -4.88 -13.07 -18.77
N HIS A 70 -5.43 -11.94 -19.20
CA HIS A 70 -5.31 -11.46 -20.60
C HIS A 70 -3.85 -11.36 -21.01
N ASN A 71 -3.01 -10.68 -20.21
CA ASN A 71 -1.59 -10.55 -20.50
C ASN A 71 -0.87 -11.90 -20.63
N ARG A 72 -1.25 -12.87 -19.80
CA ARG A 72 -0.73 -14.23 -19.87
C ARG A 72 -1.13 -14.92 -21.19
N MET A 73 -2.39 -14.80 -21.60
CA MET A 73 -2.88 -15.41 -22.83
C MET A 73 -2.19 -14.84 -24.05
N VAL A 74 -2.06 -13.51 -24.14
CA VAL A 74 -1.33 -12.82 -25.22
C VAL A 74 0.12 -13.32 -25.34
N ARG A 75 0.80 -13.48 -24.19
CA ARG A 75 2.17 -14.01 -24.17
C ARG A 75 2.23 -15.45 -24.68
N LEU A 76 1.32 -16.32 -24.23
CA LEU A 76 1.27 -17.72 -24.66
C LEU A 76 0.98 -17.86 -26.17
N GLU A 77 0.11 -17.01 -26.71
CA GLU A 77 -0.17 -16.98 -28.16
C GLU A 77 1.05 -16.60 -28.95
N PHE A 78 1.80 -15.58 -28.50
CA PHE A 78 3.06 -15.19 -29.11
C PHE A 78 4.11 -16.32 -29.08
N GLU A 79 4.30 -16.95 -27.90
CA GLU A 79 5.23 -18.08 -27.74
C GLU A 79 4.86 -19.25 -28.66
N ARG A 80 3.57 -19.59 -28.79
CA ARG A 80 3.09 -20.62 -29.73
C ARG A 80 3.34 -20.28 -31.19
N CYS A 81 3.13 -19.02 -31.55
CA CYS A 81 3.38 -18.54 -32.89
C CYS A 81 4.85 -18.73 -33.28
N ILE A 82 5.78 -18.30 -32.41
CA ILE A 82 7.22 -18.49 -32.63
C ILE A 82 7.58 -19.97 -32.70
N ALA A 83 7.06 -20.79 -31.81
CA ALA A 83 7.33 -22.22 -31.78
C ALA A 83 6.84 -22.96 -33.04
N SER A 84 5.82 -22.43 -33.75
CA SER A 84 5.35 -22.96 -35.03
C SER A 84 6.23 -22.62 -36.22
N GLY A 85 7.30 -21.80 -36.04
CA GLY A 85 8.17 -21.34 -37.10
C GLY A 85 7.58 -20.22 -37.97
N ALA A 86 6.47 -19.62 -37.53
CA ALA A 86 5.88 -18.48 -38.26
C ALA A 86 6.75 -17.23 -38.12
N THR A 87 6.92 -16.49 -39.25
CA THR A 87 7.77 -15.29 -39.29
C THR A 87 7.07 -13.99 -38.93
N ASN A 88 5.72 -14.00 -38.88
CA ASN A 88 4.89 -12.81 -38.65
C ASN A 88 4.11 -12.91 -37.32
N CYS A 89 4.80 -13.26 -36.24
CA CYS A 89 4.18 -13.32 -34.93
C CYS A 89 3.98 -11.90 -34.37
N TYR A 90 2.72 -11.56 -34.07
CA TYR A 90 2.39 -10.30 -33.45
C TYR A 90 2.72 -10.33 -31.95
N HIS A 91 3.64 -9.50 -31.53
CA HIS A 91 3.97 -9.31 -30.12
C HIS A 91 3.13 -8.14 -29.57
N ALA A 92 2.01 -8.44 -28.95
CA ALA A 92 1.28 -7.43 -28.19
C ALA A 92 2.01 -7.14 -26.88
N SER A 93 2.22 -5.87 -26.59
CA SER A 93 2.76 -5.44 -25.30
C SER A 93 1.75 -5.76 -24.18
N ALA A 94 2.25 -6.25 -23.06
CA ALA A 94 1.41 -6.45 -21.87
C ALA A 94 0.79 -5.11 -21.43
N LEU A 95 -0.50 -5.14 -21.14
CA LEU A 95 -1.21 -3.97 -20.61
C LEU A 95 -0.82 -3.74 -19.13
N PRO A 96 -0.66 -2.48 -18.70
CA PRO A 96 -0.50 -2.20 -17.28
C PRO A 96 -1.79 -2.57 -16.54
N CYS A 97 -1.69 -3.57 -15.64
CA CYS A 97 -2.84 -3.98 -14.86
C CYS A 97 -3.03 -3.06 -13.65
N PRO A 98 -4.27 -2.61 -13.39
CA PRO A 98 -4.55 -1.78 -12.23
C PRO A 98 -4.28 -2.57 -10.95
N SER A 99 -3.62 -1.93 -9.98
CA SER A 99 -3.52 -2.48 -8.63
C SER A 99 -4.74 -2.09 -7.81
N PRO A 100 -5.29 -3.01 -6.98
CA PRO A 100 -6.36 -2.67 -6.06
C PRO A 100 -5.94 -1.54 -5.12
N ARG A 101 -6.84 -0.57 -4.91
CA ARG A 101 -6.58 0.63 -4.09
C ARG A 101 -7.25 0.52 -2.73
N ALA A 102 -6.58 -0.19 -1.82
CA ALA A 102 -7.08 -0.43 -0.47
C ALA A 102 -7.42 0.87 0.29
N ASP A 103 -6.62 1.91 0.12
CA ASP A 103 -6.83 3.23 0.70
C ASP A 103 -8.15 3.87 0.27
N ARG A 104 -8.61 3.65 -0.96
CA ARG A 104 -9.87 4.18 -1.47
C ARG A 104 -11.07 3.53 -0.79
N TRP A 105 -11.16 2.18 -0.79
CA TRP A 105 -12.31 1.49 -0.19
C TRP A 105 -12.35 1.72 1.33
N GLU A 106 -11.20 1.78 1.98
CA GLU A 106 -11.14 2.07 3.41
C GLU A 106 -11.57 3.51 3.72
N ASN A 107 -11.22 4.48 2.87
CA ASN A 107 -11.72 5.85 3.01
C ASN A 107 -13.24 5.94 2.81
N GLU A 108 -13.75 5.33 1.73
CA GLU A 108 -15.18 5.28 1.44
C GLU A 108 -15.95 4.59 2.57
N TYR A 109 -15.41 3.50 3.10
CA TYR A 109 -15.99 2.79 4.24
C TYR A 109 -16.04 3.66 5.51
N ARG A 110 -14.95 4.37 5.84
CA ARG A 110 -14.93 5.28 6.99
C ARG A 110 -15.97 6.39 6.87
N HIS A 111 -16.13 6.97 5.68
CA HIS A 111 -17.17 7.97 5.43
C HIS A 111 -18.58 7.40 5.58
N CYS A 112 -18.82 6.21 5.01
CA CYS A 112 -20.09 5.51 5.16
C CYS A 112 -20.36 5.19 6.64
N TYR A 113 -19.36 4.73 7.38
CA TYR A 113 -19.45 4.42 8.80
C TYR A 113 -19.90 5.63 9.63
N GLN A 114 -19.30 6.79 9.37
CA GLN A 114 -19.67 8.05 10.04
C GLN A 114 -21.09 8.50 9.67
N SER A 115 -21.50 8.34 8.40
CA SER A 115 -22.86 8.69 7.97
C SER A 115 -23.94 7.82 8.61
N CYS A 116 -23.58 6.61 9.04
CA CYS A 116 -24.46 5.73 9.80
C CYS A 116 -24.54 6.07 11.31
N GLY A 117 -23.88 7.15 11.75
CA GLY A 117 -23.84 7.56 13.16
C GLY A 117 -22.75 6.88 13.99
N GLY A 118 -21.83 6.17 13.35
CA GLY A 118 -20.61 5.68 14.00
C GLY A 118 -19.55 6.79 14.14
N SER A 119 -18.54 6.58 14.98
CA SER A 119 -17.40 7.49 15.08
C SER A 119 -16.11 6.82 14.63
N VAL A 120 -15.24 7.59 13.97
CA VAL A 120 -13.93 7.18 13.51
C VAL A 120 -12.91 8.13 14.09
N ASN A 121 -12.11 7.63 15.03
CA ASN A 121 -11.03 8.37 15.68
C ASN A 121 -9.68 7.86 15.19
N THR A 122 -8.69 8.72 15.16
CA THR A 122 -7.31 8.34 14.83
C THR A 122 -6.50 8.18 16.10
N LYS A 123 -5.69 7.11 16.16
CA LYS A 123 -4.70 6.89 17.20
C LYS A 123 -3.35 6.69 16.54
N GLU A 124 -2.36 7.45 16.97
CA GLU A 124 -0.98 7.19 16.57
C GLU A 124 -0.43 6.03 17.40
N VAL A 125 0.02 4.99 16.72
CA VAL A 125 0.66 3.82 17.33
C VAL A 125 2.10 3.78 16.87
N CYS A 126 3.00 3.82 17.82
CA CYS A 126 4.41 3.66 17.55
C CYS A 126 4.74 2.19 17.25
N THR A 127 5.21 1.92 16.04
CA THR A 127 5.72 0.61 15.63
C THR A 127 7.25 0.58 15.75
N GLY A 128 7.74 0.47 16.98
CA GLY A 128 9.19 0.39 17.24
C GLY A 128 9.48 0.80 18.68
N GLY A 129 10.23 0.00 19.39
CA GLY A 129 10.33 -0.09 20.85
C GLY A 129 10.81 1.12 21.67
N TRP A 130 10.70 2.35 21.18
CA TRP A 130 11.13 3.59 21.89
C TRP A 130 10.19 4.75 21.54
N CYS A 131 8.94 4.63 21.88
CA CYS A 131 8.03 5.76 21.94
C CYS A 131 7.67 6.01 23.41
N LEU A 132 8.35 6.95 24.04
CA LEU A 132 7.97 7.56 25.30
C LEU A 132 7.26 8.87 25.04
#